data_ba489e5cf120deb57d66d06978dad281
#
_entry.id   ba489e5cf120deb57d66d06978dad281
#
_cell.length_a   1.000
_cell.length_b   1.000
_cell.length_c   1.000
_cell.angle_alpha   90.00
_cell.angle_beta   90.00
_cell.angle_gamma   90.00
#
_symmetry.space_group_name_H-M   'P 1'
#
loop_
_entity.id
_entity.type
_entity.pdbx_description
1 polymer ?
#
loop_
_entity_poly.entity_id
_entity_poly.type
_entity_poly.pdbx_seq_one_letter_code
_entity_poly.pdbx_strand_id
1 'polypeptide(L)'
;MTTSFTAAPGIDVITTTAEIPTLGSLAINAFVVHGAEPILVDTGTVAGQADFMTTLRSVIDPADLRWIWLTHTDFDHIGSLAALLEANPSLCVITSFVGVGIMGLSSTPLALDRVDLVNPGQTVTLADRRLTAVRPPVYDNPITAGFLDDRTG
;
A
#
# COMPACT_ATOMS: atom_id res chain seq x y z
N MET A 1 5.14 10.37 14.46
CA MET A 1 5.06 9.15 15.31
C MET A 1 4.31 8.07 14.52
N THR A 2 4.89 6.87 14.45
CA THR A 2 4.27 5.73 13.75
C THR A 2 3.95 4.62 14.76
N THR A 3 2.76 4.05 14.69
CA THR A 3 2.27 2.99 15.58
C THR A 3 1.56 1.92 14.77
N SER A 4 1.35 0.73 15.35
CA SER A 4 0.55 -0.32 14.73
C SER A 4 -0.46 -0.92 15.71
N PHE A 5 -1.55 -1.46 15.17
CA PHE A 5 -2.56 -2.21 15.91
C PHE A 5 -3.29 -3.19 14.98
N THR A 6 -3.84 -4.25 15.53
CA THR A 6 -4.67 -5.21 14.79
C THR A 6 -6.09 -4.68 14.68
N ALA A 7 -6.57 -4.42 13.46
CA ALA A 7 -7.92 -3.92 13.21
C ALA A 7 -8.95 -5.06 13.09
N ALA A 8 -8.54 -6.20 12.52
CA ALA A 8 -9.36 -7.39 12.36
C ALA A 8 -8.46 -8.64 12.30
N PRO A 9 -8.98 -9.86 12.45
CA PRO A 9 -8.18 -11.07 12.26
C PRO A 9 -7.46 -11.07 10.91
N GLY A 10 -6.12 -11.10 10.97
CA GLY A 10 -5.26 -11.08 9.77
C GLY A 10 -5.11 -9.71 9.11
N ILE A 11 -5.51 -8.61 9.75
CA ILE A 11 -5.34 -7.25 9.24
C ILE A 11 -4.75 -6.37 10.32
N ASP A 12 -3.52 -5.90 10.11
CA ASP A 12 -2.88 -4.90 10.96
C ASP A 12 -2.84 -3.54 10.25
N VAL A 13 -2.94 -2.48 11.03
CA VAL A 13 -2.85 -1.09 10.56
C VAL A 13 -1.56 -0.48 11.08
N ILE A 14 -0.85 0.20 10.21
CA ILE A 14 0.29 1.03 10.54
C ILE A 14 -0.14 2.48 10.32
N THR A 15 -0.22 3.25 11.39
CA THR A 15 -0.65 4.66 11.35
C THR A 15 0.53 5.57 11.55
N THR A 16 0.77 6.47 10.61
CA THR A 16 1.74 7.57 10.75
C THR A 16 0.97 8.88 10.95
N THR A 17 1.24 9.58 12.05
CA THR A 17 0.67 10.89 12.29
C THR A 17 1.57 11.96 11.68
N ALA A 18 1.01 12.73 10.75
CA ALA A 18 1.64 13.90 10.15
C ALA A 18 1.04 15.19 10.72
N GLU A 19 1.90 16.11 11.19
CA GLU A 19 1.45 17.43 11.63
C GLU A 19 1.33 18.37 10.42
N ILE A 20 0.13 18.92 10.24
CA ILE A 20 -0.14 19.90 9.18
C ILE A 20 -0.23 21.27 9.82
N PRO A 21 0.69 22.20 9.51
CA PRO A 21 0.66 23.55 10.09
C PRO A 21 -0.72 24.19 9.92
N THR A 22 -1.24 24.74 11.01
CA THR A 22 -2.54 25.43 11.11
C THR A 22 -3.80 24.54 11.02
N LEU A 23 -3.68 23.28 10.56
CA LEU A 23 -4.83 22.36 10.39
C LEU A 23 -4.87 21.25 11.46
N GLY A 24 -3.74 20.97 12.13
CA GLY A 24 -3.63 19.91 13.15
C GLY A 24 -2.98 18.63 12.62
N SER A 25 -3.31 17.50 13.22
CA SER A 25 -2.72 16.21 12.88
C SER A 25 -3.56 15.43 11.89
N LEU A 26 -2.92 14.83 10.88
CA LEU A 26 -3.51 13.90 9.93
C LEU A 26 -2.97 12.49 10.18
N ALA A 27 -3.87 11.51 10.29
CA ALA A 27 -3.52 10.10 10.34
C ALA A 27 -3.43 9.53 8.91
N ILE A 28 -2.26 9.02 8.55
CA ILE A 28 -2.01 8.34 7.29
C ILE A 28 -1.83 6.86 7.60
N ASN A 29 -2.68 6.02 7.00
CA ASN A 29 -2.73 4.61 7.31
C ASN A 29 -2.19 3.77 6.16
N ALA A 30 -1.44 2.72 6.51
CA ALA A 30 -1.12 1.59 5.67
C ALA A 30 -1.66 0.33 6.34
N PHE A 31 -1.94 -0.72 5.54
CA PHE A 31 -2.52 -1.95 6.08
C PHE A 31 -1.66 -3.15 5.67
N VAL A 32 -1.43 -4.07 6.60
CA VAL A 32 -0.86 -5.38 6.31
C VAL A 32 -1.99 -6.39 6.32
N VAL A 33 -2.26 -6.99 5.17
CA VAL A 33 -3.25 -8.08 5.03
C VAL A 33 -2.48 -9.40 4.98
N HIS A 34 -2.55 -10.17 6.06
CA HIS A 34 -1.86 -11.44 6.19
C HIS A 34 -2.55 -12.55 5.39
N GLY A 35 -1.75 -13.48 4.87
CA GLY A 35 -2.21 -14.62 4.10
C GLY A 35 -1.06 -15.42 3.52
N ALA A 36 -1.35 -16.33 2.59
CA ALA A 36 -0.32 -17.09 1.90
C ALA A 36 0.58 -16.19 1.03
N GLU A 37 0.03 -15.11 0.53
CA GLU A 37 0.74 -14.04 -0.17
C GLU A 37 0.40 -12.71 0.52
N PRO A 38 1.17 -12.27 1.54
CA PRO A 38 0.86 -11.06 2.29
C PRO A 38 0.91 -9.80 1.43
N ILE A 39 -0.01 -8.88 1.73
CA ILE A 39 -0.19 -7.63 1.00
C ILE A 39 0.09 -6.46 1.94
N LEU A 40 0.87 -5.50 1.50
CA LEU A 40 0.95 -4.18 2.11
C LEU A 40 0.12 -3.19 1.28
N VAL A 41 -0.86 -2.55 1.89
CA VAL A 41 -1.65 -1.49 1.26
C VAL A 41 -1.05 -0.15 1.64
N ASP A 42 -0.53 0.56 0.66
CA ASP A 42 0.22 1.82 0.77
C ASP A 42 1.51 1.69 1.62
N THR A 43 2.37 2.70 1.57
CA THR A 43 3.72 2.61 2.16
C THR A 43 4.12 3.84 2.97
N GLY A 44 3.14 4.63 3.42
CA GLY A 44 3.34 5.78 4.27
C GLY A 44 4.05 6.95 3.59
N THR A 45 4.53 7.90 4.41
CA THR A 45 5.16 9.15 3.95
C THR A 45 6.67 9.02 3.81
N VAL A 46 7.27 9.83 2.93
CA VAL A 46 8.75 9.94 2.80
C VAL A 46 9.37 10.40 4.12
N ALA A 47 8.79 11.40 4.78
CA ALA A 47 9.33 11.94 6.03
C ALA A 47 9.26 10.93 7.19
N GLY A 48 8.29 10.01 7.17
CA GLY A 48 8.10 8.96 8.17
C GLY A 48 8.74 7.61 7.84
N GLN A 49 9.50 7.50 6.75
CA GLN A 49 9.99 6.21 6.22
C GLN A 49 10.73 5.36 7.27
N ALA A 50 11.63 5.94 8.05
CA ALA A 50 12.43 5.18 9.02
C ALA A 50 11.56 4.56 10.12
N ASP A 51 10.62 5.34 10.67
CA ASP A 51 9.67 4.90 11.68
C ASP A 51 8.69 3.87 11.09
N PHE A 52 8.22 4.12 9.87
CA PHE A 52 7.34 3.20 9.15
C PHE A 52 8.00 1.84 8.94
N MET A 53 9.22 1.81 8.41
CA MET A 53 9.96 0.57 8.18
C MET A 53 10.28 -0.18 9.49
N THR A 54 10.53 0.54 10.58
CA THR A 54 10.72 -0.05 11.91
C THR A 54 9.42 -0.69 12.41
N THR A 55 8.31 0.03 12.30
CA THR A 55 6.99 -0.46 12.72
C THR A 55 6.53 -1.63 11.83
N LEU A 56 6.75 -1.57 10.52
CA LEU A 56 6.43 -2.67 9.59
C LEU A 56 7.15 -3.96 10.00
N ARG A 57 8.44 -3.88 10.34
CA ARG A 57 9.21 -5.05 10.80
C ARG A 57 8.69 -5.66 12.11
N SER A 58 7.99 -4.90 12.93
CA SER A 58 7.33 -5.45 14.14
C SER A 58 6.02 -6.18 13.83
N VAL A 59 5.45 -5.97 12.65
CA VAL A 59 4.19 -6.57 12.18
C VAL A 59 4.47 -7.75 11.26
N ILE A 60 5.36 -7.57 10.29
CA ILE A 60 5.76 -8.59 9.30
C ILE A 60 7.19 -8.33 8.83
N ASP A 61 7.94 -9.38 8.53
CA ASP A 61 9.21 -9.22 7.81
C ASP A 61 8.93 -8.70 6.39
N PRO A 62 9.49 -7.57 5.96
CA PRO A 62 9.34 -7.07 4.60
C PRO A 62 9.75 -8.08 3.51
N ALA A 63 10.61 -9.04 3.83
CA ALA A 63 10.99 -10.12 2.92
C ALA A 63 9.85 -11.12 2.65
N ASP A 64 8.89 -11.25 3.59
CA ASP A 64 7.72 -12.10 3.45
C ASP A 64 6.59 -11.46 2.65
N LEU A 65 6.64 -10.13 2.43
CA LEU A 65 5.66 -9.45 1.61
C LEU A 65 5.73 -9.94 0.16
N ARG A 66 4.57 -10.21 -0.43
CA ARG A 66 4.46 -10.61 -1.83
C ARG A 66 3.93 -9.48 -2.70
N TRP A 67 3.02 -8.66 -2.16
CA TRP A 67 2.31 -7.64 -2.91
C TRP A 67 2.32 -6.31 -2.18
N ILE A 68 2.38 -5.21 -2.94
CA ILE A 68 1.99 -3.88 -2.50
C ILE A 68 0.78 -3.46 -3.32
N TRP A 69 -0.33 -3.15 -2.66
CA TRP A 69 -1.46 -2.48 -3.28
C TRP A 69 -1.32 -0.98 -3.09
N LEU A 70 -1.15 -0.21 -4.15
CA LEU A 70 -1.20 1.25 -4.07
C LEU A 70 -2.62 1.71 -4.32
N THR A 71 -3.23 2.31 -3.30
CA THR A 71 -4.56 2.91 -3.44
C THR A 71 -4.53 4.06 -4.44
N HIS A 72 -3.50 4.88 -4.37
CA HIS A 72 -3.11 5.92 -5.30
C HIS A 72 -1.61 6.24 -5.13
N THR A 73 -1.09 7.23 -5.86
CA THR A 73 0.36 7.46 -5.94
C THR A 73 0.80 8.79 -5.37
N ASP A 74 0.03 9.35 -4.42
CA ASP A 74 0.42 10.58 -3.73
C ASP A 74 1.57 10.31 -2.76
N PHE A 75 2.36 11.34 -2.47
CA PHE A 75 3.65 11.23 -1.75
C PHE A 75 3.52 10.67 -0.33
N ASP A 76 2.34 10.74 0.26
CA ASP A 76 2.04 10.22 1.59
C ASP A 76 1.62 8.74 1.60
N HIS A 77 1.47 8.12 0.41
CA HIS A 77 1.14 6.71 0.23
C HIS A 77 2.27 5.87 -0.39
N ILE A 78 3.29 6.52 -0.96
CA ILE A 78 4.40 5.84 -1.65
C ILE A 78 5.76 6.04 -0.97
N GLY A 79 5.79 6.59 0.25
CA GLY A 79 7.02 7.06 0.89
C GLY A 79 8.09 6.01 1.15
N SER A 80 7.73 4.75 1.41
CA SER A 80 8.68 3.64 1.61
C SER A 80 8.73 2.68 0.42
N LEU A 81 8.02 2.95 -0.67
CA LEU A 81 7.90 2.04 -1.82
C LEU A 81 9.26 1.66 -2.42
N ALA A 82 10.11 2.65 -2.71
CA ALA A 82 11.42 2.40 -3.30
C ALA A 82 12.30 1.50 -2.41
N ALA A 83 12.34 1.78 -1.10
CA ALA A 83 13.13 1.00 -0.15
C ALA A 83 12.61 -0.44 -0.02
N LEU A 84 11.29 -0.66 -0.08
CA LEU A 84 10.69 -1.98 -0.05
C LEU A 84 11.00 -2.77 -1.31
N LEU A 85 10.90 -2.15 -2.48
CA LEU A 85 11.21 -2.78 -3.77
C LEU A 85 12.71 -3.12 -3.91
N GLU A 86 13.59 -2.32 -3.32
CA GLU A 86 15.03 -2.61 -3.26
C GLU A 86 15.33 -3.77 -2.32
N ALA A 87 14.71 -3.77 -1.13
CA ALA A 87 14.92 -4.80 -0.11
C ALA A 87 14.34 -6.18 -0.49
N ASN A 88 13.25 -6.20 -1.27
CA ASN A 88 12.60 -7.44 -1.68
C ASN A 88 12.42 -7.49 -3.21
N PRO A 89 13.34 -8.13 -3.94
CA PRO A 89 13.28 -8.25 -5.41
C PRO A 89 12.06 -9.03 -5.94
N SER A 90 11.42 -9.86 -5.12
CA SER A 90 10.24 -10.64 -5.51
C SER A 90 8.92 -9.90 -5.28
N LEU A 91 8.96 -8.74 -4.63
CA LEU A 91 7.79 -7.92 -4.31
C LEU A 91 7.22 -7.29 -5.59
N CYS A 92 5.93 -7.47 -5.81
CA CYS A 92 5.19 -6.89 -6.94
C CYS A 92 4.21 -5.81 -6.47
N VAL A 93 3.89 -4.89 -7.37
CA VAL A 93 2.99 -3.77 -7.12
C VAL A 93 1.69 -3.96 -7.89
N ILE A 94 0.56 -3.79 -7.23
CA ILE A 94 -0.77 -3.72 -7.85
C ILE A 94 -1.19 -2.25 -7.84
N THR A 95 -1.45 -1.70 -9.01
CA THR A 95 -1.91 -0.31 -9.17
C THR A 95 -2.61 -0.10 -10.50
N SER A 96 -3.15 1.09 -10.77
CA SER A 96 -3.79 1.41 -12.03
C SER A 96 -2.79 1.80 -13.13
N PHE A 97 -3.22 1.73 -14.39
CA PHE A 97 -2.42 2.23 -15.52
C PHE A 97 -2.01 3.71 -15.36
N VAL A 98 -2.94 4.53 -14.87
CA VAL A 98 -2.67 5.95 -14.62
C VAL A 98 -1.65 6.12 -13.48
N GLY A 99 -1.75 5.28 -12.43
CA GLY A 99 -0.79 5.26 -11.34
C GLY A 99 0.64 5.00 -11.84
N VAL A 100 0.82 3.98 -12.71
CA VAL A 100 2.11 3.72 -13.35
C VAL A 100 2.60 4.90 -14.17
N GLY A 101 1.70 5.55 -14.92
CA GLY A 101 2.04 6.75 -15.72
C GLY A 101 2.54 7.89 -14.84
N ILE A 102 1.88 8.17 -13.72
CA ILE A 102 2.31 9.20 -12.75
C ILE A 102 3.66 8.82 -12.14
N MET A 103 3.83 7.56 -11.71
CA MET A 103 5.10 7.08 -11.16
C MET A 103 6.25 7.15 -12.17
N GLY A 104 5.97 6.91 -13.46
CA GLY A 104 6.94 7.05 -14.55
C GLY A 104 7.45 8.49 -14.77
N LEU A 105 6.67 9.49 -14.32
CA LEU A 105 7.07 10.90 -14.32
C LEU A 105 7.71 11.34 -13.00
N SER A 106 7.73 10.47 -12.00
CA SER A 106 8.29 10.74 -10.67
C SER A 106 9.75 10.28 -10.56
N SER A 107 10.34 10.49 -9.40
CA SER A 107 11.68 9.97 -9.07
C SER A 107 11.70 8.47 -8.76
N THR A 108 10.57 7.80 -8.74
CA THR A 108 10.45 6.37 -8.41
C THR A 108 9.64 5.64 -9.49
N PRO A 109 10.18 5.50 -10.71
CA PRO A 109 9.51 4.75 -11.75
C PRO A 109 9.41 3.26 -11.37
N LEU A 110 8.26 2.66 -11.66
CA LEU A 110 8.04 1.23 -11.44
C LEU A 110 8.58 0.42 -12.62
N ALA A 111 9.29 -0.67 -12.33
CA ALA A 111 9.65 -1.67 -13.33
C ALA A 111 8.39 -2.45 -13.73
N LEU A 112 8.03 -2.42 -15.01
CA LEU A 112 6.74 -2.96 -15.50
C LEU A 112 6.60 -4.47 -15.34
N ASP A 113 7.68 -5.21 -15.27
CA ASP A 113 7.72 -6.65 -14.98
C ASP A 113 7.39 -6.99 -13.51
N ARG A 114 7.29 -5.97 -12.67
CA ARG A 114 6.90 -6.06 -11.26
C ARG A 114 5.57 -5.37 -10.97
N VAL A 115 4.73 -5.16 -11.98
CA VAL A 115 3.47 -4.43 -11.83
C VAL A 115 2.32 -5.23 -12.42
N ASP A 116 1.30 -5.46 -11.60
CA ASP A 116 -0.02 -5.92 -12.04
C ASP A 116 -0.97 -4.73 -12.13
N LEU A 117 -1.48 -4.49 -13.33
CA LEU A 117 -2.42 -3.40 -13.59
C LEU A 117 -3.83 -3.83 -13.26
N VAL A 118 -4.52 -3.02 -12.44
CA VAL A 118 -5.91 -3.26 -12.08
C VAL A 118 -6.73 -1.98 -12.14
N ASN A 119 -7.95 -2.11 -12.65
CA ASN A 119 -8.95 -1.03 -12.62
C ASN A 119 -10.19 -1.48 -11.83
N PRO A 120 -10.99 -0.55 -11.30
CA PRO A 120 -12.24 -0.90 -10.62
C PRO A 120 -13.10 -1.87 -11.43
N GLY A 121 -13.57 -2.93 -10.76
CA GLY A 121 -14.33 -4.05 -11.36
C GLY A 121 -13.46 -5.22 -11.84
N GLN A 122 -12.15 -5.06 -11.94
CA GLN A 122 -11.25 -6.17 -12.26
C GLN A 122 -10.81 -6.92 -10.99
N THR A 123 -10.42 -8.18 -11.16
CA THR A 123 -10.03 -9.07 -10.06
C THR A 123 -8.60 -9.55 -10.24
N VAL A 124 -7.83 -9.49 -9.17
CA VAL A 124 -6.51 -10.13 -9.03
C VAL A 124 -6.70 -11.41 -8.20
N THR A 125 -6.18 -12.52 -8.70
CA THR A 125 -6.22 -13.81 -7.98
C THR A 125 -4.86 -14.08 -7.35
N LEU A 126 -4.86 -14.21 -6.03
CA LEU A 126 -3.70 -14.59 -5.23
C LEU A 126 -3.82 -16.07 -4.82
N ALA A 127 -2.79 -16.60 -4.16
CA ALA A 127 -2.74 -18.01 -3.81
C ALA A 127 -3.91 -18.47 -2.91
N ASP A 128 -4.41 -17.61 -2.01
CA ASP A 128 -5.44 -17.97 -1.02
C ASP A 128 -6.69 -17.08 -1.05
N ARG A 129 -6.77 -16.12 -1.99
CA ARG A 129 -7.90 -15.16 -2.09
C ARG A 129 -8.00 -14.49 -3.45
N ARG A 130 -9.11 -13.82 -3.69
CA ARG A 130 -9.30 -12.93 -4.82
C ARG A 130 -9.62 -11.53 -4.34
N LEU A 131 -8.97 -10.56 -4.96
CA LEU A 131 -9.15 -9.14 -4.66
C LEU A 131 -9.88 -8.50 -5.84
N THR A 132 -11.09 -8.02 -5.62
CA THR A 132 -11.83 -7.26 -6.63
C THR A 132 -11.59 -5.78 -6.41
N ALA A 133 -10.96 -5.12 -7.37
CA ALA A 133 -10.71 -3.69 -7.31
C ALA A 133 -12.03 -2.91 -7.30
N VAL A 134 -12.15 -1.94 -6.41
CA VAL A 134 -13.32 -1.09 -6.27
C VAL A 134 -12.94 0.37 -6.19
N ARG A 135 -13.80 1.24 -6.69
CA ARG A 135 -13.71 2.67 -6.39
C ARG A 135 -14.37 2.91 -5.04
N PRO A 136 -13.64 3.44 -4.04
CA PRO A 136 -14.26 3.76 -2.77
C PRO A 136 -15.28 4.89 -2.95
N PRO A 137 -16.32 4.96 -2.10
CA PRO A 137 -17.37 5.98 -2.19
C PRO A 137 -16.87 7.40 -1.88
N VAL A 138 -15.76 7.50 -1.13
CA VAL A 138 -15.06 8.75 -0.83
C VAL A 138 -13.60 8.57 -1.21
N TYR A 139 -13.04 9.50 -1.94
CA TYR A 139 -11.65 9.49 -2.40
C TYR A 139 -11.16 10.92 -2.61
N ASP A 140 -9.90 11.16 -2.35
CA ASP A 140 -9.19 12.42 -2.55
C ASP A 140 -8.52 12.51 -3.93
N ASN A 141 -8.19 11.37 -4.53
CA ASN A 141 -7.54 11.29 -5.82
C ASN A 141 -8.40 10.48 -6.82
N PRO A 142 -8.64 10.97 -8.06
CA PRO A 142 -9.46 10.27 -9.07
C PRO A 142 -9.00 8.85 -9.43
N ILE A 143 -7.74 8.50 -9.18
CA ILE A 143 -7.20 7.15 -9.43
C ILE A 143 -7.31 6.23 -8.23
N THR A 144 -7.82 6.70 -7.08
CA THR A 144 -7.93 5.89 -5.87
C THR A 144 -8.74 4.62 -6.13
N ALA A 145 -8.15 3.47 -5.79
CA ALA A 145 -8.76 2.16 -5.87
C ALA A 145 -8.47 1.35 -4.60
N GLY A 146 -9.53 0.91 -3.93
CA GLY A 146 -9.45 -0.12 -2.90
C GLY A 146 -9.76 -1.50 -3.48
N PHE A 147 -9.91 -2.49 -2.63
CA PHE A 147 -10.37 -3.82 -3.03
C PHE A 147 -11.37 -4.41 -2.03
N LEU A 148 -12.17 -5.34 -2.53
CA LEU A 148 -12.91 -6.30 -1.71
C LEU A 148 -12.12 -7.61 -1.74
N ASP A 149 -11.84 -8.14 -0.56
CA ASP A 149 -11.22 -9.46 -0.37
C ASP A 149 -12.33 -10.50 -0.20
N ASP A 150 -12.41 -11.50 -1.07
CA ASP A 150 -13.46 -12.53 -1.03
C ASP A 150 -13.37 -13.45 0.18
N ARG A 151 -12.28 -13.39 0.93
CA ARG A 151 -12.04 -14.18 2.15
C ARG A 151 -12.54 -13.48 3.43
N THR A 152 -12.47 -12.17 3.46
CA THR A 152 -12.75 -11.38 4.69
C THR A 152 -13.90 -10.38 4.54
N GLY A 153 -14.30 -10.07 3.31
CA GLY A 153 -15.38 -9.14 2.98
C GLY A 153 -14.88 -7.74 2.68
#